data_c2fe623cab2dbcde56ad5bd3056f8666
#
_entry.id   c2fe623cab2dbcde56ad5bd3056f8666
#
_cell.length_a   1.000
_cell.length_b   1.000
_cell.length_c   1.000
_cell.angle_alpha   90.00
_cell.angle_beta   90.00
_cell.angle_gamma   90.00
#
_symmetry.space_group_name_H-M   'P 1'
#
loop_
_entity.id
_entity.type
_entity.pdbx_description
1 polymer ?
#
loop_
_entity_poly.entity_id
_entity_poly.type
_entity_poly.pdbx_seq_one_letter_code
_entity_poly.pdbx_strand_id
1 'polypeptide(L)'
;MTRIVNNCVALVCLCLFWGQSLRAADASHSEQIKWGNESVFNEEHNTLGLFSGVLGGQIVLAGGTSDDYSRWGRKAVCLSENAGFALYEDVLSKPLAYGASITLSDGILCIGGRDSSQCYKDVFLVTMQQGKLNVSEDWPPLPFPLSNAAGALLDNKVYLFGGRKSVSPSRLSDSFFVLDLSNKSRGWKELPGY
;
A
#
# COMPACT_ATOMS: atom_id res chain seq x y z
N MET A 1 -11.46 54.12 -26.09
CA MET A 1 -12.03 52.77 -26.29
C MET A 1 -11.15 51.78 -27.07
N THR A 2 -9.91 52.16 -27.43
CA THR A 2 -9.08 51.38 -28.35
C THR A 2 -7.90 50.62 -27.71
N ARG A 3 -7.75 50.73 -26.37
CA ARG A 3 -6.63 50.05 -25.67
C ARG A 3 -7.01 48.71 -25.00
N ILE A 4 -8.28 48.35 -24.89
CA ILE A 4 -8.72 47.12 -24.28
C ILE A 4 -8.82 45.95 -25.27
N VAL A 5 -9.00 46.27 -26.56
CA VAL A 5 -9.14 45.24 -27.61
C VAL A 5 -7.80 44.59 -27.98
N ASN A 6 -6.67 45.35 -27.89
CA ASN A 6 -5.36 44.83 -28.27
C ASN A 6 -4.78 43.84 -27.22
N ASN A 7 -5.17 43.93 -25.95
CA ASN A 7 -4.69 42.98 -24.95
C ASN A 7 -5.41 41.65 -24.99
N CYS A 8 -6.67 41.59 -25.44
CA CYS A 8 -7.41 40.33 -25.56
C CYS A 8 -6.92 39.52 -26.77
N VAL A 9 -6.52 40.16 -27.87
CA VAL A 9 -6.03 39.44 -29.05
C VAL A 9 -4.64 38.85 -28.78
N ALA A 10 -3.77 39.55 -28.04
CA ALA A 10 -2.46 39.07 -27.67
C ALA A 10 -2.54 37.87 -26.69
N LEU A 11 -3.53 37.88 -25.77
CA LEU A 11 -3.72 36.75 -24.82
C LEU A 11 -4.30 35.49 -25.49
N VAL A 12 -5.18 35.68 -26.48
CA VAL A 12 -5.74 34.55 -27.26
C VAL A 12 -4.69 33.94 -28.19
N CYS A 13 -3.80 34.74 -28.77
CA CYS A 13 -2.69 34.24 -29.60
C CYS A 13 -1.65 33.48 -28.74
N LEU A 14 -1.37 33.91 -27.49
CA LEU A 14 -0.46 33.21 -26.58
C LEU A 14 -1.06 31.87 -26.11
N CYS A 15 -2.37 31.79 -25.86
CA CYS A 15 -3.02 30.55 -25.52
C CYS A 15 -3.06 29.55 -26.70
N LEU A 16 -3.16 30.04 -27.93
CA LEU A 16 -3.16 29.18 -29.11
C LEU A 16 -1.74 28.65 -29.43
N PHE A 17 -0.70 29.42 -29.16
CA PHE A 17 0.68 28.93 -29.32
C PHE A 17 1.11 27.93 -28.24
N TRP A 18 0.63 28.07 -26.99
CA TRP A 18 0.87 27.09 -25.93
C TRP A 18 0.05 25.81 -26.10
N GLY A 19 -1.11 25.90 -26.70
CA GLY A 19 -1.95 24.73 -27.00
C GLY A 19 -1.36 23.83 -28.10
N GLN A 20 -0.54 24.36 -28.98
CA GLN A 20 0.10 23.58 -30.06
C GLN A 20 1.40 22.89 -29.59
N SER A 21 2.14 23.48 -28.64
CA SER A 21 3.34 22.83 -28.08
C SER A 21 3.00 21.67 -27.13
N LEU A 22 1.78 21.62 -26.60
CA LEU A 22 1.30 20.47 -25.81
C LEU A 22 0.72 19.32 -26.66
N ARG A 23 0.53 19.54 -27.97
CA ARG A 23 0.07 18.46 -28.88
C ARG A 23 1.20 17.71 -29.58
N ALA A 24 2.43 18.15 -29.47
CA ALA A 24 3.58 17.47 -30.06
C ALA A 24 4.37 16.56 -29.10
N ALA A 25 4.00 16.50 -27.85
CA ALA A 25 4.45 15.48 -26.92
C ALA A 25 3.36 14.40 -26.85
N ASP A 26 3.23 13.65 -27.94
CA ASP A 26 3.41 12.25 -27.96
C ASP A 26 2.29 11.30 -28.18
N ALA A 27 2.25 10.83 -29.39
CA ALA A 27 1.54 9.59 -29.75
C ALA A 27 2.51 8.43 -30.06
N SER A 28 3.78 8.50 -29.69
CA SER A 28 4.78 7.52 -30.14
C SER A 28 5.39 6.64 -29.06
N HIS A 29 5.02 6.77 -27.80
CA HIS A 29 5.47 5.90 -26.72
C HIS A 29 4.30 5.31 -25.93
N SER A 30 3.34 4.71 -26.59
CA SER A 30 2.56 3.67 -25.93
C SER A 30 3.47 2.43 -25.87
N GLU A 31 4.36 2.36 -24.89
CA GLU A 31 4.91 1.10 -24.47
C GLU A 31 3.72 0.23 -24.05
N GLN A 32 3.33 -0.66 -24.96
CA GLN A 32 2.33 -1.66 -24.62
C GLN A 32 2.92 -2.52 -23.51
N ILE A 33 2.32 -2.45 -22.32
CA ILE A 33 2.63 -3.35 -21.23
C ILE A 33 2.32 -4.76 -21.75
N LYS A 34 3.37 -5.53 -22.07
CA LYS A 34 3.23 -6.94 -22.41
C LYS A 34 3.20 -7.73 -21.12
N TRP A 35 2.04 -8.22 -20.77
CA TRP A 35 1.89 -9.18 -19.67
C TRP A 35 2.52 -10.51 -20.16
N GLY A 36 3.55 -10.97 -19.45
CA GLY A 36 4.13 -12.30 -19.68
C GLY A 36 3.13 -13.40 -19.25
N ASN A 37 3.19 -14.54 -19.91
CA ASN A 37 2.35 -15.69 -19.58
C ASN A 37 2.89 -16.53 -18.40
N GLU A 38 3.99 -16.10 -17.78
CA GLU A 38 4.54 -16.82 -16.63
C GLU A 38 3.80 -16.37 -15.35
N SER A 39 2.91 -17.23 -14.86
CA SER A 39 2.33 -17.03 -13.55
C SER A 39 3.36 -17.42 -12.49
N VAL A 40 3.95 -16.44 -11.82
CA VAL A 40 4.75 -16.63 -10.60
C VAL A 40 3.87 -17.16 -9.46
N PHE A 41 2.58 -16.93 -9.58
CA PHE A 41 1.56 -17.35 -8.62
C PHE A 41 0.77 -18.53 -9.19
N ASN A 42 0.94 -19.71 -8.62
CA ASN A 42 0.11 -20.88 -8.87
C ASN A 42 -0.97 -20.98 -7.78
N GLU A 43 -1.84 -21.99 -7.88
CA GLU A 43 -2.92 -22.24 -6.90
C GLU A 43 -2.43 -22.49 -5.46
N GLU A 44 -1.13 -22.74 -5.25
CA GLU A 44 -0.54 -22.91 -3.93
C GLU A 44 -0.23 -21.61 -3.23
N HIS A 45 -0.25 -20.47 -3.94
CA HIS A 45 0.03 -19.16 -3.38
C HIS A 45 -1.27 -18.45 -2.97
N ASN A 46 -1.23 -17.81 -1.81
CA ASN A 46 -2.30 -16.90 -1.42
C ASN A 46 -2.21 -15.64 -2.28
N THR A 47 -3.33 -15.21 -2.83
CA THR A 47 -3.36 -14.10 -3.79
C THR A 47 -4.20 -12.91 -3.34
N LEU A 48 -5.05 -13.08 -2.32
CA LEU A 48 -5.94 -12.01 -1.84
C LEU A 48 -5.44 -11.39 -0.54
N GLY A 49 -5.54 -10.08 -0.45
CA GLY A 49 -5.31 -9.33 0.78
C GLY A 49 -3.87 -9.36 1.30
N LEU A 50 -2.90 -9.55 0.41
CA LEU A 50 -1.48 -9.55 0.74
C LEU A 50 -1.05 -8.18 1.30
N PHE A 51 -0.18 -8.20 2.30
CA PHE A 51 0.65 -7.04 2.60
C PHE A 51 1.68 -6.87 1.48
N SER A 52 1.84 -5.67 0.97
CA SER A 52 2.70 -5.42 -0.17
C SER A 52 3.51 -4.14 -0.02
N GLY A 53 4.70 -4.13 -0.60
CA GLY A 53 5.57 -2.96 -0.62
C GLY A 53 6.86 -3.21 -1.37
N VAL A 54 7.77 -2.23 -1.35
CA VAL A 54 9.06 -2.31 -2.02
C VAL A 54 10.19 -2.24 -1.00
N LEU A 55 11.10 -3.22 -1.02
CA LEU A 55 12.31 -3.27 -0.20
C LEU A 55 13.52 -3.53 -1.09
N GLY A 56 14.50 -2.63 -1.03
CA GLY A 56 15.75 -2.81 -1.80
C GLY A 56 15.55 -3.03 -3.30
N GLY A 57 14.54 -2.39 -3.90
CA GLY A 57 14.19 -2.56 -5.32
C GLY A 57 13.44 -3.85 -5.65
N GLN A 58 13.01 -4.60 -4.65
CA GLN A 58 12.19 -5.81 -4.82
C GLN A 58 10.77 -5.57 -4.33
N ILE A 59 9.78 -6.13 -5.02
CA ILE A 59 8.41 -6.18 -4.54
C ILE A 59 8.32 -7.31 -3.53
N VAL A 60 7.82 -7.01 -2.33
CA VAL A 60 7.56 -7.98 -1.27
C VAL A 60 6.06 -8.12 -1.10
N LEU A 61 5.58 -9.36 -1.10
CA LEU A 61 4.20 -9.76 -0.89
C LEU A 61 4.15 -10.73 0.28
N ALA A 62 3.41 -10.45 1.34
CA ALA A 62 3.41 -11.28 2.54
C ALA A 62 1.99 -11.60 3.02
N GLY A 63 1.80 -12.78 3.60
CA GLY A 63 0.53 -13.25 4.13
C GLY A 63 -0.48 -13.62 3.06
N GLY A 64 -1.68 -13.06 3.15
CA GLY A 64 -2.76 -13.28 2.19
C GLY A 64 -3.61 -14.51 2.46
N THR A 65 -4.62 -14.70 1.63
CA THR A 65 -5.51 -15.87 1.66
C THR A 65 -5.79 -16.39 0.26
N SER A 66 -6.21 -17.66 0.12
CA SER A 66 -6.73 -18.19 -1.12
C SER A 66 -8.06 -17.51 -1.51
N ASP A 67 -8.43 -17.61 -2.78
CA ASP A 67 -9.66 -17.04 -3.33
C ASP A 67 -10.94 -17.59 -2.66
N ASP A 68 -10.91 -18.85 -2.27
CA ASP A 68 -11.98 -19.53 -1.54
C ASP A 68 -11.94 -19.32 -0.01
N TYR A 69 -10.96 -18.55 0.51
CA TYR A 69 -10.72 -18.30 1.93
C TYR A 69 -10.42 -19.55 2.79
N SER A 70 -10.10 -20.67 2.19
CA SER A 70 -9.78 -21.90 2.90
C SER A 70 -8.38 -21.93 3.49
N ARG A 71 -7.45 -21.17 2.88
CA ARG A 71 -6.05 -21.08 3.29
C ARG A 71 -5.67 -19.65 3.64
N TRP A 72 -4.99 -19.47 4.75
CA TRP A 72 -4.46 -18.19 5.22
C TRP A 72 -2.96 -18.31 5.42
N GLY A 73 -2.19 -17.36 4.90
CA GLY A 73 -0.76 -17.49 4.75
C GLY A 73 0.06 -16.72 5.79
N ARG A 74 1.28 -17.22 6.01
CA ARG A 74 2.36 -16.58 6.78
C ARG A 74 3.62 -16.38 5.93
N LYS A 75 3.61 -16.88 4.70
CA LYS A 75 4.73 -16.82 3.74
C LYS A 75 4.88 -15.43 3.16
N ALA A 76 6.05 -15.14 2.62
CA ALA A 76 6.25 -13.98 1.77
C ALA A 76 6.95 -14.37 0.47
N VAL A 77 6.66 -13.61 -0.58
CA VAL A 77 7.32 -13.71 -1.87
C VAL A 77 8.02 -12.38 -2.16
N CYS A 78 9.28 -12.45 -2.55
CA CYS A 78 10.02 -11.32 -3.07
C CYS A 78 10.19 -11.47 -4.57
N LEU A 79 9.78 -10.46 -5.33
CA LEU A 79 9.90 -10.40 -6.78
C LEU A 79 10.97 -9.38 -7.15
N SER A 80 11.90 -9.77 -8.00
CA SER A 80 12.98 -8.93 -8.51
C SER A 80 13.05 -9.06 -10.03
N GLU A 81 13.24 -7.96 -10.73
CA GLU A 81 13.39 -7.93 -12.18
C GLU A 81 14.54 -8.84 -12.65
N ASN A 82 15.66 -8.86 -11.93
CA ASN A 82 16.87 -9.58 -12.35
C ASN A 82 17.05 -10.96 -11.72
N ALA A 83 16.38 -11.24 -10.58
CA ALA A 83 16.56 -12.47 -9.81
C ALA A 83 15.33 -13.37 -9.79
N GLY A 84 14.26 -13.01 -10.51
CA GLY A 84 13.00 -13.75 -10.48
C GLY A 84 12.28 -13.61 -9.15
N PHE A 85 11.83 -14.73 -8.56
CA PHE A 85 11.16 -14.70 -7.28
C PHE A 85 11.87 -15.57 -6.23
N ALA A 86 11.76 -15.17 -4.96
CA ALA A 86 12.19 -15.94 -3.80
C ALA A 86 11.03 -16.12 -2.83
N LEU A 87 10.83 -17.36 -2.37
CA LEU A 87 9.80 -17.72 -1.39
C LEU A 87 10.45 -17.78 0.01
N TYR A 88 9.81 -17.15 0.97
CA TYR A 88 10.18 -17.16 2.37
C TYR A 88 9.04 -17.79 3.19
N GLU A 89 9.34 -18.89 3.84
CA GLU A 89 8.42 -19.58 4.72
C GLU A 89 8.31 -18.87 6.08
N ASP A 90 7.14 -18.96 6.70
CA ASP A 90 6.92 -18.53 8.10
C ASP A 90 7.39 -17.11 8.46
N VAL A 91 7.22 -16.16 7.54
CA VAL A 91 7.63 -14.76 7.75
C VAL A 91 6.76 -14.08 8.80
N LEU A 92 5.44 -14.24 8.70
CA LEU A 92 4.51 -13.66 9.66
C LEU A 92 4.33 -14.60 10.86
N SER A 93 4.19 -14.03 12.07
CA SER A 93 3.98 -14.79 13.33
C SER A 93 2.66 -15.57 13.33
N LYS A 94 1.68 -15.12 12.55
CA LYS A 94 0.37 -15.76 12.36
C LYS A 94 -0.11 -15.60 10.92
N PRO A 95 -1.06 -16.45 10.46
CA PRO A 95 -1.73 -16.23 9.18
C PRO A 95 -2.49 -14.90 9.19
N LEU A 96 -2.24 -14.03 8.20
CA LEU A 96 -2.79 -12.68 8.20
C LEU A 96 -3.00 -12.16 6.79
N ALA A 97 -4.12 -11.47 6.57
CA ALA A 97 -4.47 -10.82 5.31
C ALA A 97 -5.28 -9.53 5.55
N TYR A 98 -5.46 -8.73 4.51
CA TYR A 98 -6.31 -7.54 4.52
C TYR A 98 -5.90 -6.45 5.52
N GLY A 99 -4.64 -6.38 5.94
CA GLY A 99 -4.10 -5.21 6.61
C GLY A 99 -3.72 -4.11 5.61
N ALA A 100 -3.47 -2.91 6.13
CA ALA A 100 -2.86 -1.85 5.35
C ALA A 100 -1.33 -2.02 5.30
N SER A 101 -0.71 -1.64 4.19
CA SER A 101 0.74 -1.68 3.98
C SER A 101 1.26 -0.31 3.58
N ILE A 102 2.34 0.12 4.20
CA ILE A 102 3.01 1.38 3.90
C ILE A 102 4.51 1.12 3.71
N THR A 103 5.04 1.40 2.53
CA THR A 103 6.49 1.36 2.32
C THR A 103 7.13 2.57 3.02
N LEU A 104 8.02 2.30 3.95
CA LEU A 104 8.89 3.26 4.62
C LEU A 104 10.31 3.15 4.03
N SER A 105 11.21 4.05 4.44
CA SER A 105 12.62 4.03 4.01
C SER A 105 13.38 2.78 4.44
N ASP A 106 12.98 2.17 5.55
CA ASP A 106 13.66 1.05 6.20
C ASP A 106 12.84 -0.25 6.21
N GLY A 107 11.58 -0.23 5.73
CA GLY A 107 10.74 -1.40 5.74
C GLY A 107 9.35 -1.21 5.17
N ILE A 108 8.53 -2.24 5.27
CA ILE A 108 7.10 -2.20 4.98
C ILE A 108 6.35 -2.26 6.31
N LEU A 109 5.69 -1.18 6.67
CA LEU A 109 4.83 -1.12 7.84
C LEU A 109 3.50 -1.80 7.51
N CYS A 110 3.22 -2.88 8.21
CA CYS A 110 1.99 -3.66 8.10
C CYS A 110 1.08 -3.33 9.29
N ILE A 111 -0.17 -3.03 9.02
CA ILE A 111 -1.07 -2.44 10.01
C ILE A 111 -2.40 -3.20 10.02
N GLY A 112 -2.75 -3.78 11.18
CA GLY A 112 -3.97 -4.54 11.36
C GLY A 112 -4.02 -5.79 10.49
N GLY A 113 -5.17 -6.06 9.91
CA GLY A 113 -5.45 -7.26 9.14
C GLY A 113 -6.39 -8.20 9.88
N ARG A 114 -6.67 -9.33 9.26
CA ARG A 114 -7.54 -10.37 9.81
C ARG A 114 -7.11 -11.76 9.38
N ASP A 115 -7.60 -12.76 10.09
CA ASP A 115 -7.70 -14.14 9.64
C ASP A 115 -9.15 -14.53 9.30
N SER A 116 -9.45 -15.80 9.29
CA SER A 116 -10.81 -16.31 9.06
C SER A 116 -11.78 -15.97 10.19
N SER A 117 -11.29 -15.69 11.40
CA SER A 117 -12.10 -15.61 12.63
C SER A 117 -12.19 -14.18 13.19
N GLN A 118 -11.12 -13.38 13.10
CA GLN A 118 -11.06 -12.08 13.77
C GLN A 118 -10.18 -11.07 13.04
N CYS A 119 -10.41 -9.79 13.36
CA CYS A 119 -9.50 -8.69 13.01
C CYS A 119 -8.44 -8.51 14.11
N TYR A 120 -7.30 -7.93 13.73
CA TYR A 120 -6.15 -7.70 14.61
C TYR A 120 -5.83 -6.21 14.72
N LYS A 121 -5.21 -5.83 15.83
CA LYS A 121 -4.68 -4.47 16.08
C LYS A 121 -3.17 -4.38 15.93
N ASP A 122 -2.53 -5.48 15.57
CA ASP A 122 -1.08 -5.58 15.48
C ASP A 122 -0.53 -4.63 14.41
N VAL A 123 0.61 -4.04 14.70
CA VAL A 123 1.39 -3.21 13.78
C VAL A 123 2.81 -3.74 13.81
N PHE A 124 3.38 -4.05 12.67
CA PHE A 124 4.71 -4.62 12.56
C PHE A 124 5.44 -4.13 11.32
N LEU A 125 6.76 -4.17 11.36
CA LEU A 125 7.62 -3.76 10.26
C LEU A 125 8.30 -4.99 9.65
N VAL A 126 8.12 -5.18 8.36
CA VAL A 126 8.87 -6.16 7.56
C VAL A 126 10.09 -5.48 6.97
N THR A 127 11.26 -6.00 7.24
CA THR A 127 12.55 -5.47 6.75
C THR A 127 13.31 -6.55 5.99
N MET A 128 14.26 -6.13 5.15
CA MET A 128 15.19 -7.02 4.46
C MET A 128 16.60 -6.78 4.99
N GLN A 129 17.23 -7.80 5.59
CA GLN A 129 18.60 -7.72 6.09
C GLN A 129 19.38 -8.95 5.64
N GLN A 130 20.50 -8.73 4.96
CA GLN A 130 21.36 -9.80 4.45
C GLN A 130 20.59 -10.88 3.64
N GLY A 131 19.63 -10.45 2.81
CA GLY A 131 18.81 -11.34 1.99
C GLY A 131 17.75 -12.14 2.76
N LYS A 132 17.47 -11.79 4.03
CA LYS A 132 16.42 -12.41 4.84
C LYS A 132 15.36 -11.40 5.22
N LEU A 133 14.11 -11.82 5.19
CA LEU A 133 13.00 -11.04 5.73
C LEU A 133 12.96 -11.19 7.26
N ASN A 134 12.86 -10.08 7.94
CA ASN A 134 12.71 -10.01 9.39
C ASN A 134 11.46 -9.21 9.73
N VAL A 135 10.81 -9.56 10.82
CA VAL A 135 9.61 -8.87 11.32
C VAL A 135 9.91 -8.31 12.70
N SER A 136 9.69 -7.01 12.87
CA SER A 136 9.73 -6.34 14.16
C SER A 136 8.30 -5.99 14.58
N GLU A 137 7.86 -6.51 15.70
CA GLU A 137 6.55 -6.23 16.31
C GLU A 137 6.61 -5.06 17.32
N ASP A 138 7.74 -4.37 17.41
CA ASP A 138 7.97 -3.25 18.34
C ASP A 138 7.39 -1.94 17.80
N TRP A 139 6.08 -1.99 17.47
CA TRP A 139 5.33 -0.86 16.97
C TRP A 139 4.06 -0.65 17.81
N PRO A 140 3.59 0.60 17.99
CA PRO A 140 2.38 0.86 18.75
C PRO A 140 1.18 0.21 18.07
N PRO A 141 0.42 -0.66 18.77
CA PRO A 141 -0.75 -1.31 18.20
C PRO A 141 -1.86 -0.29 17.94
N LEU A 142 -2.77 -0.61 17.03
CA LEU A 142 -3.99 0.17 16.83
C LEU A 142 -4.83 0.22 18.12
N PRO A 143 -5.62 1.29 18.32
CA PRO A 143 -6.55 1.38 19.46
C PRO A 143 -7.55 0.23 19.51
N PHE A 144 -7.96 -0.29 18.36
CA PHE A 144 -8.82 -1.47 18.22
C PHE A 144 -8.50 -2.23 16.91
N PRO A 145 -8.96 -3.49 16.79
CA PRO A 145 -8.70 -4.30 15.60
C PRO A 145 -9.29 -3.66 14.33
N LEU A 146 -8.52 -3.67 13.23
CA LEU A 146 -8.97 -3.20 11.92
C LEU A 146 -8.43 -4.10 10.81
N SER A 147 -9.28 -4.36 9.82
CA SER A 147 -8.89 -4.90 8.51
C SER A 147 -9.48 -4.06 7.39
N ASN A 148 -8.95 -4.18 6.17
CA ASN A 148 -9.44 -3.46 4.98
C ASN A 148 -9.45 -1.92 5.14
N ALA A 149 -8.59 -1.38 5.99
CA ALA A 149 -8.39 0.05 6.13
C ALA A 149 -7.49 0.57 4.99
N ALA A 150 -7.71 1.82 4.59
CA ALA A 150 -6.81 2.52 3.68
C ALA A 150 -5.70 3.22 4.47
N GLY A 151 -4.46 3.13 3.98
CA GLY A 151 -3.31 3.77 4.61
C GLY A 151 -2.51 4.64 3.65
N ALA A 152 -1.91 5.73 4.15
CA ALA A 152 -1.02 6.61 3.39
C ALA A 152 0.08 7.17 4.28
N LEU A 153 1.25 7.42 3.67
CA LEU A 153 2.36 8.15 4.28
C LEU A 153 2.37 9.58 3.73
N LEU A 154 2.35 10.56 4.62
CA LEU A 154 2.50 11.97 4.28
C LEU A 154 3.28 12.69 5.39
N ASP A 155 4.32 13.44 5.03
CA ASP A 155 5.12 14.27 5.96
C ASP A 155 5.54 13.51 7.23
N ASN A 156 6.13 12.34 7.04
CA ASN A 156 6.60 11.47 8.14
C ASN A 156 5.49 11.04 9.13
N LYS A 157 4.25 11.01 8.66
CA LYS A 157 3.08 10.52 9.40
C LYS A 157 2.34 9.47 8.59
N VAL A 158 1.96 8.41 9.27
CA VAL A 158 1.10 7.37 8.71
C VAL A 158 -0.34 7.70 9.06
N TYR A 159 -1.16 7.82 8.04
CA TYR A 159 -2.60 8.01 8.15
C TYR A 159 -3.32 6.71 7.83
N LEU A 160 -4.33 6.37 8.61
CA LEU A 160 -5.14 5.17 8.44
C LEU A 160 -6.62 5.54 8.56
N PHE A 161 -7.42 5.15 7.57
CA PHE A 161 -8.84 5.50 7.52
C PHE A 161 -9.73 4.29 7.27
N GLY A 162 -10.85 4.25 7.98
CA GLY A 162 -11.96 3.32 7.75
C GLY A 162 -11.63 1.89 8.13
N GLY A 163 -12.11 0.95 7.30
CA GLY A 163 -11.90 -0.47 7.48
C GLY A 163 -13.04 -1.19 8.19
N ARG A 164 -12.72 -2.36 8.70
CA ARG A 164 -13.66 -3.28 9.37
C ARG A 164 -13.11 -3.67 10.73
N LYS A 165 -13.93 -3.55 11.79
CA LYS A 165 -13.57 -3.85 13.19
C LYS A 165 -13.75 -5.34 13.55
N SER A 166 -14.60 -6.06 12.83
CA SER A 166 -14.89 -7.48 13.11
C SER A 166 -15.27 -8.24 11.85
N VAL A 167 -15.06 -9.55 11.86
CA VAL A 167 -15.39 -10.45 10.75
C VAL A 167 -16.87 -10.79 10.78
N SER A 168 -17.38 -11.25 11.94
CA SER A 168 -18.78 -11.64 12.12
C SER A 168 -19.28 -11.24 13.52
N PRO A 169 -20.34 -10.46 13.65
CA PRO A 169 -20.96 -9.69 12.57
C PRO A 169 -20.02 -8.62 12.03
N SER A 170 -20.12 -8.34 10.75
CA SER A 170 -19.28 -7.30 10.12
C SER A 170 -19.63 -5.92 10.67
N ARG A 171 -18.63 -5.22 11.21
CA ARG A 171 -18.75 -3.84 11.70
C ARG A 171 -17.75 -2.96 10.98
N LEU A 172 -18.22 -1.97 10.26
CA LEU A 172 -17.38 -0.98 9.60
C LEU A 172 -16.85 0.06 10.60
N SER A 173 -15.77 0.71 10.23
CA SER A 173 -15.16 1.81 10.96
C SER A 173 -15.15 3.05 10.08
N ASP A 174 -15.44 4.18 10.65
CA ASP A 174 -15.28 5.53 10.11
C ASP A 174 -14.09 6.26 10.77
N SER A 175 -13.34 5.55 11.61
CA SER A 175 -12.23 6.14 12.36
C SER A 175 -11.10 6.56 11.43
N PHE A 176 -10.49 7.67 11.77
CA PHE A 176 -9.34 8.23 11.10
C PHE A 176 -8.19 8.37 12.11
N PHE A 177 -7.10 7.64 11.88
CA PHE A 177 -5.94 7.62 12.77
C PHE A 177 -4.72 8.22 12.11
N VAL A 178 -3.83 8.79 12.92
CA VAL A 178 -2.50 9.22 12.53
C VAL A 178 -1.46 8.69 13.53
N LEU A 179 -0.34 8.20 12.99
CA LEU A 179 0.87 7.85 13.74
C LEU A 179 2.01 8.74 13.27
N ASP A 180 2.59 9.51 14.19
CA ASP A 180 3.79 10.33 13.93
C ASP A 180 5.04 9.46 14.06
N LEU A 181 5.75 9.25 12.95
CA LEU A 181 6.95 8.43 12.91
C LEU A 181 8.15 9.05 13.65
N SER A 182 8.13 10.38 13.87
CA SER A 182 9.13 11.07 14.69
C SER A 182 8.94 10.80 16.19
N ASN A 183 7.74 10.35 16.60
CA ASN A 183 7.42 10.09 18.00
C ASN A 183 6.46 8.91 18.16
N LYS A 184 6.89 7.74 17.69
CA LYS A 184 6.10 6.50 17.70
C LYS A 184 5.59 6.10 19.10
N SER A 185 6.33 6.47 20.15
CA SER A 185 5.96 6.13 21.54
C SER A 185 4.65 6.76 22.00
N ARG A 186 4.18 7.83 21.35
CA ARG A 186 2.87 8.41 21.63
C ARG A 186 1.70 7.58 21.12
N GLY A 187 1.97 6.59 20.26
CA GLY A 187 0.94 5.74 19.65
C GLY A 187 0.08 6.47 18.63
N TRP A 188 -0.99 5.81 18.24
CA TRP A 188 -1.97 6.33 17.29
C TRP A 188 -2.87 7.38 17.94
N LYS A 189 -3.06 8.49 17.24
CA LYS A 189 -4.01 9.53 17.59
C LYS A 189 -5.21 9.44 16.66
N GLU A 190 -6.42 9.45 17.22
CA GLU A 190 -7.64 9.57 16.44
C GLU A 190 -7.85 11.04 16.03
N LEU A 191 -8.17 11.23 14.76
CA LEU A 191 -8.52 12.50 14.17
C LEU A 191 -10.04 12.61 14.08
N PRO A 192 -10.62 13.83 14.00
CA PRO A 192 -12.05 13.99 13.76
C PRO A 192 -12.45 13.23 12.49
N GLY A 193 -13.48 12.40 12.58
CA GLY A 193 -14.12 11.75 11.43
C GLY A 193 -14.94 12.77 10.63
N TYR A 194 -15.31 12.41 9.43
CA TYR A 194 -16.23 13.15 8.57
C TYR A 194 -17.65 12.63 8.72
#